data_768e9031234dcc2083fea2b178fb49a5
#
_entry.id   768e9031234dcc2083fea2b178fb49a5
#
_cell.length_a   1.000
_cell.length_b   1.000
_cell.length_c   1.000
_cell.angle_alpha   90.00
_cell.angle_beta   90.00
_cell.angle_gamma   90.00
#
_symmetry.space_group_name_H-M   'P 1'
#
loop_
_entity.id
_entity.type
_entity.pdbx_description
1 polymer ?
#
loop_
_entity_poly.entity_id
_entity_poly.type
_entity_poly.pdbx_seq_one_letter_code
_entity_poly.pdbx_strand_id
1 'polypeptide(L)'
;MPREFSRSQRLGAQMQRSLSELLRFETKDPGLADVSLTGVKLSKDLSVAKIYFSLLNPDDDPQPAIMGLRRASGFLRSKLAATLTVRHVPELRFIHDNSIAQAAAISRLIDAANEPR
;
A
#
# COMPACT_ATOMS: atom_id res chain seq x y z
N MET A 1 -5.26 -2.03 28.93
CA MET A 1 -6.01 -2.07 28.28
C MET A 1 -5.87 -1.72 27.07
N PRO A 2 -5.97 -2.05 26.42
CA PRO A 2 -5.73 -1.67 25.24
C PRO A 2 -6.65 -1.12 24.75
N ARG A 3 -6.53 -0.83 24.45
CA ARG A 3 -7.18 -0.25 24.05
C ARG A 3 -7.67 -0.36 22.89
N GLU A 4 -8.54 0.20 22.56
CA GLU A 4 -8.98 0.17 21.33
C GLU A 4 -8.03 0.73 20.37
N PHE A 5 -8.22 0.46 19.07
CA PHE A 5 -7.42 1.06 18.02
C PHE A 5 -7.53 2.57 18.04
N SER A 6 -6.43 3.25 17.80
CA SER A 6 -6.41 4.70 17.71
C SER A 6 -7.19 5.17 16.49
N ARG A 7 -7.51 6.47 16.48
CA ARG A 7 -8.18 7.08 15.32
C ARG A 7 -7.37 6.89 14.05
N SER A 8 -6.05 7.03 14.14
CA SER A 8 -5.21 6.87 12.96
C SER A 8 -5.25 5.45 12.41
N GLN A 9 -5.30 4.46 13.30
CA GLN A 9 -5.39 3.06 12.86
C GLN A 9 -6.73 2.78 12.19
N ARG A 10 -7.82 3.30 12.73
CA ARG A 10 -9.15 3.13 12.14
C ARG A 10 -9.23 3.82 10.77
N LEU A 11 -8.74 5.04 10.69
CA LEU A 11 -8.73 5.77 9.45
C LEU A 11 -7.86 5.07 8.41
N GLY A 12 -6.70 4.58 8.83
CA GLY A 12 -5.81 3.83 7.92
C GLY A 12 -6.48 2.58 7.37
N ALA A 13 -7.19 1.84 8.21
CA ALA A 13 -7.90 0.63 7.76
C ALA A 13 -9.02 0.98 6.79
N GLN A 14 -9.76 2.05 7.07
CA GLN A 14 -10.81 2.52 6.17
C GLN A 14 -10.24 2.97 4.83
N MET A 15 -9.13 3.71 4.86
CA MET A 15 -8.45 4.15 3.64
C MET A 15 -7.97 2.97 2.82
N GLN A 16 -7.40 1.96 3.48
CA GLN A 16 -6.90 0.78 2.77
C GLN A 16 -8.03 0.08 2.03
N ARG A 17 -9.17 -0.10 2.67
CA ARG A 17 -10.32 -0.72 2.03
C ARG A 17 -10.82 0.10 0.84
N SER A 18 -10.99 1.39 1.06
CA SER A 18 -11.51 2.27 0.00
C SER A 18 -10.55 2.34 -1.17
N LEU A 19 -9.25 2.49 -0.91
CA LEU A 19 -8.25 2.54 -1.97
C LEU A 19 -8.16 1.22 -2.74
N SER A 20 -8.25 0.10 -2.03
CA SER A 20 -8.22 -1.21 -2.68
C SER A 20 -9.40 -1.37 -3.64
N GLU A 21 -10.58 -0.93 -3.23
CA GLU A 21 -11.76 -0.99 -4.09
C GLU A 21 -11.62 -0.06 -5.29
N LEU A 22 -11.10 1.15 -5.08
CA LEU A 22 -10.90 2.10 -6.17
C LEU A 22 -9.91 1.56 -7.20
N LEU A 23 -8.82 0.98 -6.73
CA LEU A 23 -7.82 0.41 -7.64
C LEU A 23 -8.38 -0.77 -8.41
N ARG A 24 -9.23 -1.56 -7.78
CA ARG A 24 -9.78 -2.75 -8.40
C ARG A 24 -10.87 -2.43 -9.42
N PHE A 25 -11.75 -1.48 -9.11
CA PHE A 25 -12.96 -1.27 -9.90
C PHE A 25 -13.00 0.02 -10.69
N GLU A 26 -12.21 1.03 -10.33
CA GLU A 26 -12.36 2.35 -10.94
C GLU A 26 -11.12 2.86 -11.64
N THR A 27 -10.05 2.10 -11.68
CA THR A 27 -8.87 2.47 -12.45
C THR A 27 -8.68 1.49 -13.60
N LYS A 28 -8.22 2.01 -14.73
CA LYS A 28 -7.95 1.20 -15.91
C LYS A 28 -6.49 1.26 -16.35
N ASP A 29 -5.64 1.79 -15.50
CA ASP A 29 -4.21 1.91 -15.81
C ASP A 29 -3.59 0.51 -15.76
N PRO A 30 -2.99 0.03 -16.86
CA PRO A 30 -2.37 -1.30 -16.85
C PRO A 30 -1.26 -1.45 -15.82
N GLY A 31 -0.61 -0.34 -15.44
CA GLY A 31 0.43 -0.38 -14.42
C GLY A 31 -0.10 -0.72 -13.04
N LEU A 32 -1.42 -0.65 -12.83
CA LEU A 32 -2.05 -0.90 -11.54
C LEU A 32 -2.71 -2.26 -11.45
N ALA A 33 -2.67 -3.06 -12.51
CA ALA A 33 -3.42 -4.32 -12.57
C ALA A 33 -2.99 -5.32 -11.49
N ASP A 34 -1.71 -5.33 -11.14
CA ASP A 34 -1.16 -6.31 -10.22
C ASP A 34 -0.83 -5.72 -8.85
N VAL A 35 -1.30 -4.50 -8.56
CA VAL A 35 -1.02 -3.82 -7.30
C VAL A 35 -1.97 -4.31 -6.22
N SER A 36 -1.41 -4.68 -5.07
CA SER A 36 -2.17 -5.06 -3.89
C SER A 36 -1.70 -4.20 -2.72
N LEU A 37 -2.63 -3.58 -2.01
CA LEU A 37 -2.27 -2.75 -0.86
C LEU A 37 -2.06 -3.63 0.36
N THR A 38 -0.94 -3.44 1.04
CA THR A 38 -0.57 -4.26 2.19
C THR A 38 -0.71 -3.52 3.52
N GLY A 39 -0.80 -2.21 3.49
CA GLY A 39 -1.00 -1.46 4.73
C GLY A 39 -1.04 0.03 4.48
N VAL A 40 -1.56 0.75 5.47
CA VAL A 40 -1.59 2.20 5.47
C VAL A 40 -1.13 2.69 6.84
N LYS A 41 -0.15 3.59 6.85
CA LYS A 41 0.31 4.24 8.08
C LYS A 41 0.13 5.73 7.96
N LEU A 42 -0.55 6.31 8.94
CA LEU A 42 -0.78 7.74 8.97
C LEU A 42 0.20 8.43 9.90
N SER A 43 0.61 9.64 9.54
CA SER A 43 1.38 10.50 10.43
C SER A 43 0.52 10.89 11.62
N LYS A 44 1.16 11.33 12.69
CA LYS A 44 0.45 11.70 13.94
C LYS A 44 -0.60 12.78 13.71
N ASP A 45 -0.30 13.74 12.85
CA ASP A 45 -1.21 14.84 12.55
C ASP A 45 -2.16 14.52 11.40
N LEU A 46 -2.14 13.30 10.90
CA LEU A 46 -3.00 12.80 9.82
C LEU A 46 -2.80 13.55 8.49
N SER A 47 -1.66 14.21 8.31
CA SER A 47 -1.41 14.97 7.08
C SER A 47 -0.83 14.11 5.96
N VAL A 48 -0.21 12.98 6.30
CA VAL A 48 0.43 12.11 5.33
C VAL A 48 0.01 10.66 5.59
N ALA A 49 -0.34 9.97 4.52
CA ALA A 49 -0.63 8.54 4.56
C ALA A 49 0.43 7.81 3.75
N LYS A 50 1.18 6.94 4.40
CA LYS A 50 2.11 6.04 3.72
C LYS A 50 1.34 4.78 3.36
N ILE A 51 1.24 4.51 2.07
CA ILE A 51 0.43 3.41 1.56
C ILE A 51 1.37 2.39 0.96
N TYR A 52 1.44 1.23 1.62
CA TYR A 52 2.34 0.16 1.21
C TYR A 52 1.64 -0.75 0.23
N PHE A 53 2.34 -1.12 -0.83
CA PHE A 53 1.79 -2.01 -1.83
C PHE A 53 2.78 -3.08 -2.23
N SER A 54 2.27 -4.20 -2.70
CA SER A 54 3.07 -5.26 -3.28
C SER A 54 2.56 -5.57 -4.67
N LEU A 55 3.35 -6.31 -5.43
CA LEU A 55 2.98 -6.75 -6.76
C LEU A 55 2.65 -8.23 -6.73
N LEU A 56 1.77 -8.66 -7.64
CA LEU A 56 1.41 -10.07 -7.75
C LEU A 56 2.65 -10.93 -7.91
N ASN A 57 3.59 -10.50 -8.76
CA ASN A 57 4.88 -11.15 -8.88
C ASN A 57 5.92 -10.30 -8.14
N PRO A 58 6.48 -10.79 -7.02
CA PRO A 58 7.44 -9.97 -6.24
C PRO A 58 8.71 -9.61 -6.99
N ASP A 59 9.03 -10.32 -8.07
CA ASP A 59 10.24 -10.06 -8.85
C ASP A 59 10.04 -9.01 -9.94
N ASP A 60 8.80 -8.56 -10.16
CA ASP A 60 8.53 -7.54 -11.15
C ASP A 60 9.10 -6.20 -10.74
N ASP A 61 9.45 -5.40 -11.76
CA ASP A 61 9.88 -4.03 -11.54
C ASP A 61 8.71 -3.21 -10.98
N PRO A 62 8.85 -2.57 -9.82
CA PRO A 62 7.77 -1.78 -9.25
C PRO A 62 7.56 -0.41 -9.91
N GLN A 63 8.46 0.04 -10.78
CA GLN A 63 8.38 1.38 -11.33
C GLN A 63 7.10 1.68 -12.12
N PRO A 64 6.61 0.78 -12.99
CA PRO A 64 5.34 1.06 -13.67
C PRO A 64 4.19 1.24 -12.69
N ALA A 65 4.16 0.46 -11.61
CA ALA A 65 3.12 0.60 -10.58
C ALA A 65 3.27 1.93 -9.83
N ILE A 66 4.49 2.31 -9.47
CA ILE A 66 4.73 3.57 -8.78
C ILE A 66 4.26 4.75 -9.63
N MET A 67 4.61 4.73 -10.90
CA MET A 67 4.18 5.79 -11.82
C MET A 67 2.68 5.80 -12.00
N GLY A 68 2.06 4.64 -12.11
CA GLY A 68 0.61 4.53 -12.22
C GLY A 68 -0.11 5.07 -10.99
N LEU A 69 0.40 4.75 -9.80
CA LEU A 69 -0.17 5.26 -8.55
C LEU A 69 -0.02 6.77 -8.44
N ARG A 70 1.12 7.31 -8.87
CA ARG A 70 1.31 8.76 -8.90
C ARG A 70 0.33 9.44 -9.85
N ARG A 71 0.13 8.88 -11.05
CA ARG A 71 -0.85 9.41 -12.00
C ARG A 71 -2.26 9.38 -11.41
N ALA A 72 -2.59 8.33 -10.68
CA ALA A 72 -3.92 8.14 -10.12
C ALA A 72 -4.14 8.89 -8.81
N SER A 73 -3.11 9.46 -8.20
CA SER A 73 -3.21 9.96 -6.84
C SER A 73 -4.25 11.07 -6.68
N GLY A 74 -4.36 11.98 -7.65
CA GLY A 74 -5.37 13.03 -7.60
C GLY A 74 -6.79 12.47 -7.65
N PHE A 75 -7.02 11.52 -8.54
CA PHE A 75 -8.30 10.82 -8.64
C PHE A 75 -8.63 10.09 -7.35
N LEU A 76 -7.65 9.35 -6.80
CA LEU A 76 -7.85 8.58 -5.57
C LEU A 76 -8.18 9.49 -4.39
N ARG A 77 -7.46 10.62 -4.26
CA ARG A 77 -7.74 11.57 -3.18
C ARG A 77 -9.13 12.16 -3.33
N SER A 78 -9.52 12.50 -4.54
CA SER A 78 -10.85 13.05 -4.79
C SER A 78 -11.95 12.07 -4.39
N LYS A 79 -11.78 10.79 -4.72
CA LYS A 79 -12.75 9.76 -4.36
C LYS A 79 -12.77 9.51 -2.85
N LEU A 80 -11.58 9.52 -2.22
CA LEU A 80 -11.51 9.36 -0.77
C LEU A 80 -12.22 10.50 -0.04
N ALA A 81 -12.09 11.72 -0.55
CA ALA A 81 -12.75 12.87 0.06
C ALA A 81 -14.26 12.69 0.13
N ALA A 82 -14.83 11.97 -0.83
CA ALA A 82 -16.27 11.72 -0.87
C ALA A 82 -16.71 10.64 0.12
N THR A 83 -15.79 9.77 0.56
CA THR A 83 -16.15 8.63 1.39
C THR A 83 -15.65 8.72 2.84
N LEU A 84 -14.58 9.48 3.07
CA LEU A 84 -14.01 9.62 4.40
C LEU A 84 -14.67 10.77 5.16
N THR A 85 -14.86 10.57 6.46
CA THR A 85 -15.42 11.61 7.32
C THR A 85 -14.29 12.42 7.96
N VAL A 86 -13.42 12.97 7.11
CA VAL A 86 -12.30 13.78 7.58
C VAL A 86 -12.33 15.13 6.87
N ARG A 87 -11.79 16.12 7.55
CA ARG A 87 -11.76 17.48 7.02
C ARG A 87 -10.87 17.57 5.79
N HIS A 88 -9.72 16.91 5.85
CA HIS A 88 -8.74 16.91 4.76
C HIS A 88 -8.29 15.48 4.53
N VAL A 89 -8.19 15.09 3.27
CA VAL A 89 -7.60 13.82 2.91
C VAL A 89 -6.09 13.93 3.00
N PRO A 90 -5.43 13.01 3.70
CA PRO A 90 -3.97 13.04 3.78
C PRO A 90 -3.30 12.99 2.41
N GLU A 91 -2.07 13.49 2.34
CA GLU A 91 -1.25 13.28 1.16
C GLU A 91 -0.95 11.80 1.03
N LEU A 92 -1.13 11.24 -0.16
CA LEU A 92 -0.88 9.82 -0.40
C LEU A 92 0.56 9.62 -0.86
N ARG A 93 1.31 8.79 -0.13
CA ARG A 93 2.66 8.40 -0.50
C ARG A 93 2.69 6.89 -0.65
N PHE A 94 2.94 6.42 -1.86
CA PHE A 94 2.93 4.99 -2.16
C PHE A 94 4.34 4.44 -2.04
N ILE A 95 4.48 3.37 -1.27
CA ILE A 95 5.76 2.76 -0.95
C ILE A 95 5.69 1.29 -1.32
N HIS A 96 6.63 0.84 -2.13
CA HIS A 96 6.70 -0.56 -2.50
C HIS A 96 7.14 -1.40 -1.28
N ASP A 97 6.27 -2.31 -0.89
CA ASP A 97 6.56 -3.24 0.21
C ASP A 97 7.16 -4.50 -0.37
N ASN A 98 8.46 -4.64 -0.25
CA ASN A 98 9.18 -5.79 -0.78
C ASN A 98 9.49 -6.83 0.30
N SER A 99 8.76 -6.80 1.42
CA SER A 99 9.04 -7.71 2.54
C SER A 99 8.93 -9.18 2.14
N ILE A 100 7.98 -9.52 1.26
CA ILE A 100 7.84 -10.89 0.79
C ILE A 100 9.07 -11.32 -0.01
N ALA A 101 9.53 -10.47 -0.92
CA ALA A 101 10.73 -10.75 -1.71
C ALA A 101 11.97 -10.84 -0.83
N GLN A 102 12.09 -9.95 0.15
CA GLN A 102 13.19 -9.99 1.11
C GLN A 102 13.17 -11.27 1.93
N ALA A 103 12.01 -11.66 2.42
CA ALA A 103 11.87 -12.88 3.20
C ALA A 103 12.25 -14.12 2.37
N ALA A 104 11.84 -14.17 1.12
CA ALA A 104 12.20 -15.25 0.22
C ALA A 104 13.71 -15.30 -0.04
N ALA A 105 14.33 -14.15 -0.23
CA ALA A 105 15.78 -14.08 -0.43
C ALA A 105 16.53 -14.54 0.81
N ILE A 106 16.09 -14.14 1.99
CA ILE A 106 16.70 -14.56 3.25
C ILE A 106 16.55 -16.06 3.42
N SER A 107 15.38 -16.62 3.15
CA SER A 107 15.15 -18.07 3.22
C SER A 107 16.09 -18.83 2.30
N ARG A 108 16.26 -18.35 1.07
CA ARG A 108 17.18 -18.99 0.12
C ARG A 108 18.61 -18.98 0.63
N LEU A 109 19.03 -17.88 1.25
CA LEU A 109 20.36 -17.77 1.81
C LEU A 109 20.55 -18.74 2.97
N ILE A 110 19.57 -18.87 3.84
CA ILE A 110 19.60 -19.79 4.96
C ILE A 110 19.69 -21.24 4.45
N ASP A 111 18.87 -21.58 3.47
CA ASP A 111 18.86 -22.92 2.89
C ASP A 111 20.22 -23.26 2.26
N ALA A 112 20.79 -22.32 1.52
CA ALA A 112 22.11 -22.51 0.91
C ALA A 112 23.19 -22.71 1.98
N ALA A 113 23.11 -21.97 3.07
CA ALA A 113 24.09 -22.08 4.16
C ALA A 113 23.98 -23.43 4.89
N ASN A 114 22.78 -24.03 4.88
CA ASN A 114 22.53 -25.30 5.58
C ASN A 114 22.64 -26.53 4.68
N GLU A 115 22.89 -26.36 3.39
CA GLU A 115 23.03 -27.48 2.51
C GLU A 115 24.29 -28.31 2.84
N PRO A 116 24.17 -29.65 2.83
CA PRO A 116 25.36 -30.50 3.01
C PRO A 116 26.28 -30.36 1.81
N ARG A 117 27.54 -30.47 2.06
CA ARG A 117 28.53 -30.36 1.00
C ARG A 117 29.09 -31.70 0.63
#